data_af93cefe302d4006811177dd35935987
#
_entry.id   af93cefe302d4006811177dd35935987
#
_cell.length_a   1.000
_cell.length_b   1.000
_cell.length_c   1.000
_cell.angle_alpha   90.00
_cell.angle_beta   90.00
_cell.angle_gamma   90.00
#
_symmetry.space_group_name_H-M   'P 1'
#
loop_
_entity.id
_entity.type
_entity.pdbx_description
1 polymer ?
#
loop_
_entity_poly.entity_id
_entity_poly.type
_entity_poly.pdbx_seq_one_letter_code
_entity_poly.pdbx_strand_id
1 'polypeptide(L)'
;MEVSFLSDTICAGRGAGTRGGVEAAAWIARKFDKAGLMKFGDSYSHKVRVKPGVVGRNVIGMIPGAISVPRDRYVIVGAHYDHLGTLDGKMYPGADANASGTAALLSLAEMLSAYKDGGRTHDSNVIFVAFDAKEQDMAGSKALWRMIENG
;
A
#
# COMPACT_ATOMS: atom_id res chain seq x y z
N MET A 1 -13.55 -8.06 -6.74
CA MET A 1 -12.72 -7.68 -7.89
C MET A 1 -11.25 -7.44 -7.51
N GLU A 2 -10.97 -6.69 -6.44
CA GLU A 2 -9.59 -6.42 -5.96
C GLU A 2 -8.87 -7.68 -5.49
N VAL A 3 -9.53 -8.50 -4.66
CA VAL A 3 -8.99 -9.79 -4.19
C VAL A 3 -8.70 -10.71 -5.37
N SER A 4 -9.60 -10.76 -6.35
CA SER A 4 -9.45 -11.58 -7.56
C SER A 4 -8.19 -11.21 -8.33
N PHE A 5 -7.94 -9.92 -8.57
CA PHE A 5 -6.73 -9.48 -9.25
C PHE A 5 -5.45 -9.80 -8.46
N LEU A 6 -5.44 -9.46 -7.16
CA LEU A 6 -4.25 -9.65 -6.33
C LEU A 6 -3.91 -11.14 -6.13
N SER A 7 -4.89 -12.03 -6.14
CA SER A 7 -4.66 -13.47 -6.02
C SER A 7 -4.51 -14.20 -7.37
N ASP A 8 -4.55 -13.45 -8.48
CA ASP A 8 -4.35 -13.98 -9.82
C ASP A 8 -2.89 -14.38 -10.09
N THR A 9 -2.72 -15.24 -11.10
CA THR A 9 -1.40 -15.71 -11.55
C THR A 9 -0.48 -14.58 -12.01
N ILE A 10 -1.02 -13.45 -12.47
CA ILE A 10 -0.24 -12.29 -12.89
C ILE A 10 0.56 -11.70 -11.73
N CYS A 11 0.00 -11.75 -10.52
CA CYS A 11 0.67 -11.32 -9.29
C CYS A 11 1.56 -12.42 -8.68
N ALA A 12 1.45 -13.66 -9.15
CA ALA A 12 2.31 -14.78 -8.79
C ALA A 12 2.60 -14.90 -7.28
N GLY A 13 1.57 -14.67 -6.45
CA GLY A 13 1.69 -14.69 -4.99
C GLY A 13 2.38 -13.45 -4.40
N ARG A 14 2.63 -12.41 -5.17
CA ARG A 14 3.10 -11.08 -4.72
C ARG A 14 4.32 -11.09 -3.81
N GLY A 15 5.26 -11.98 -4.05
CA GLY A 15 6.51 -12.00 -3.27
C GLY A 15 7.27 -10.66 -3.39
N ALA A 16 7.80 -10.17 -2.27
CA ALA A 16 8.56 -8.92 -2.26
C ALA A 16 9.80 -9.02 -3.17
N GLY A 17 10.00 -8.00 -3.99
CA GLY A 17 11.11 -7.95 -4.96
C GLY A 17 10.92 -8.84 -6.20
N THR A 18 9.82 -9.58 -6.31
CA THR A 18 9.48 -10.37 -7.49
C THR A 18 8.72 -9.54 -8.52
N ARG A 19 8.65 -10.04 -9.75
CA ARG A 19 7.83 -9.42 -10.81
C ARG A 19 6.36 -9.32 -10.37
N GLY A 20 5.80 -10.37 -9.77
CA GLY A 20 4.43 -10.35 -9.28
C GLY A 20 4.18 -9.31 -8.18
N GLY A 21 5.14 -9.11 -7.29
CA GLY A 21 5.09 -8.04 -6.29
C GLY A 21 5.13 -6.65 -6.93
N VAL A 22 5.94 -6.46 -7.97
CA VAL A 22 5.99 -5.20 -8.75
C VAL A 22 4.67 -4.92 -9.46
N GLU A 23 4.06 -5.93 -10.08
CA GLU A 23 2.75 -5.79 -10.73
C GLU A 23 1.65 -5.41 -9.73
N ALA A 24 1.63 -6.05 -8.56
CA ALA A 24 0.69 -5.73 -7.49
C ALA A 24 0.86 -4.28 -7.00
N ALA A 25 2.10 -3.85 -6.74
CA ALA A 25 2.40 -2.48 -6.32
C ALA A 25 1.95 -1.45 -7.36
N ALA A 26 2.24 -1.69 -8.63
CA ALA A 26 1.84 -0.81 -9.72
C ALA A 26 0.31 -0.70 -9.84
N TRP A 27 -0.38 -1.81 -9.69
CA TRP A 27 -1.85 -1.83 -9.71
C TRP A 27 -2.46 -1.06 -8.53
N ILE A 28 -1.93 -1.24 -7.31
CA ILE A 28 -2.37 -0.48 -6.14
C ILE A 28 -2.11 1.02 -6.34
N ALA A 29 -0.95 1.40 -6.86
CA ALA A 29 -0.62 2.80 -7.16
C ALA A 29 -1.62 3.42 -8.15
N ARG A 30 -2.03 2.69 -9.19
CA ARG A 30 -3.08 3.15 -10.12
C ARG A 30 -4.44 3.32 -9.42
N LYS A 31 -4.77 2.45 -8.46
CA LYS A 31 -5.99 2.59 -7.65
C LYS A 31 -5.95 3.85 -6.78
N PHE A 32 -4.83 4.14 -6.14
CA PHE A 32 -4.65 5.37 -5.38
C PHE A 32 -4.74 6.62 -6.26
N ASP A 33 -4.13 6.58 -7.44
CA ASP A 33 -4.19 7.68 -8.41
C ASP A 33 -5.63 7.93 -8.88
N LYS A 34 -6.35 6.87 -9.25
CA LYS A 34 -7.76 6.95 -9.66
C LYS A 34 -8.66 7.48 -8.53
N ALA A 35 -8.39 7.13 -7.29
CA ALA A 35 -9.11 7.65 -6.13
C ALA A 35 -8.73 9.11 -5.79
N GLY A 36 -7.71 9.67 -6.43
CA GLY A 36 -7.28 11.04 -6.23
C GLY A 36 -6.45 11.29 -4.98
N LEU A 37 -5.76 10.28 -4.45
CA LEU A 37 -4.88 10.45 -3.31
C LEU A 37 -3.66 11.30 -3.70
N MET A 38 -3.15 12.06 -2.75
CA MET A 38 -1.90 12.81 -2.90
C MET A 38 -0.70 11.86 -2.77
N LYS A 39 0.33 12.13 -3.57
CA LYS A 39 1.63 11.44 -3.49
C LYS A 39 2.51 12.06 -2.40
N PHE A 40 3.40 11.28 -1.84
CA PHE A 40 4.55 11.76 -1.10
C PHE A 40 5.75 11.83 -2.07
N GLY A 41 6.22 13.04 -2.38
CA GLY A 41 7.19 13.27 -3.45
C GLY A 41 6.56 13.02 -4.83
N ASP A 42 7.30 12.37 -5.71
CA ASP A 42 6.92 12.21 -7.12
C ASP A 42 6.17 10.91 -7.42
N SER A 43 6.06 10.01 -6.44
CA SER A 43 5.52 8.67 -6.65
C SER A 43 4.71 8.18 -5.46
N TYR A 44 3.75 7.29 -5.74
CA TYR A 44 3.11 6.48 -4.69
C TYR A 44 4.02 5.35 -4.20
N SER A 45 4.96 4.89 -5.02
CA SER A 45 5.85 3.76 -4.71
C SER A 45 7.13 4.22 -4.04
N HIS A 46 7.41 3.71 -2.86
CA HIS A 46 8.60 3.99 -2.08
C HIS A 46 9.41 2.73 -1.85
N LYS A 47 10.67 2.74 -2.25
CA LYS A 47 11.55 1.57 -2.17
C LYS A 47 11.75 1.10 -0.73
N VAL A 48 11.69 -0.21 -0.54
CA VAL A 48 11.96 -0.91 0.71
C VAL A 48 13.14 -1.85 0.49
N ARG A 49 14.24 -1.61 1.19
CA ARG A 49 15.37 -2.53 1.14
C ARG A 49 15.05 -3.73 2.04
N VAL A 50 14.85 -4.90 1.44
CA VAL A 50 14.53 -6.15 2.16
C VAL A 50 15.80 -6.85 2.59
N LYS A 51 16.67 -7.12 1.65
CA LYS A 51 18.02 -7.72 1.83
C LYS A 51 18.89 -7.35 0.63
N PRO A 52 20.20 -7.61 0.64
CA PRO A 52 21.06 -7.35 -0.52
C PRO A 52 20.48 -7.96 -1.80
N GLY A 53 20.27 -7.11 -2.83
CA GLY A 53 19.70 -7.51 -4.12
C GLY A 53 18.18 -7.67 -4.17
N VAL A 54 17.46 -7.50 -3.06
CA VAL A 54 16.01 -7.60 -3.00
C VAL A 54 15.41 -6.28 -2.54
N VAL A 55 14.65 -5.63 -3.42
CA VAL A 55 14.00 -4.35 -3.17
C VAL A 55 12.50 -4.51 -3.36
N GLY A 56 11.76 -4.29 -2.29
CA GLY A 56 10.29 -4.18 -2.31
C GLY A 56 9.83 -2.74 -2.47
N ARG A 57 8.53 -2.51 -2.37
CA ARG A 57 7.91 -1.17 -2.50
C ARG A 57 6.68 -1.03 -1.61
N ASN A 58 6.73 -0.11 -0.66
CA ASN A 58 5.48 0.38 -0.06
C ASN A 58 4.76 1.30 -1.05
N VAL A 59 3.45 1.22 -1.10
CA VAL A 59 2.61 2.14 -1.87
C VAL A 59 1.88 3.04 -0.88
N ILE A 60 2.14 4.35 -0.97
CA ILE A 60 1.70 5.32 0.03
C ILE A 60 0.96 6.46 -0.67
N GLY A 61 -0.22 6.80 -0.15
CA GLY A 61 -1.00 7.94 -0.60
C GLY A 61 -1.67 8.63 0.57
N MET A 62 -2.09 9.87 0.41
CA MET A 62 -2.69 10.67 1.47
C MET A 62 -3.97 11.36 1.01
N ILE A 63 -4.95 11.41 1.92
CA ILE A 63 -6.07 12.33 1.85
C ILE A 63 -5.83 13.40 2.90
N PRO A 64 -5.59 14.67 2.50
CA PRO A 64 -5.35 15.74 3.46
C PRO A 64 -6.64 16.06 4.22
N GLY A 65 -6.49 16.38 5.50
CA GLY A 65 -7.56 16.93 6.33
C GLY A 65 -7.92 18.36 5.94
N ALA A 66 -8.80 19.00 6.73
CA ALA A 66 -9.10 20.41 6.57
C ALA A 66 -7.83 21.27 6.63
N ILE A 67 -7.86 22.45 6.01
CA ILE A 67 -6.71 23.38 5.98
C ILE A 67 -6.20 23.72 7.39
N SER A 68 -7.11 23.74 8.38
CA SER A 68 -6.81 24.00 9.79
C SER A 68 -6.10 22.84 10.50
N VAL A 69 -6.06 21.64 9.89
CA VAL A 69 -5.42 20.47 10.51
C VAL A 69 -3.90 20.62 10.45
N PRO A 70 -3.18 20.53 11.59
CA PRO A 70 -1.72 20.53 11.60
C PRO A 70 -1.15 19.42 10.72
N ARG A 71 -0.02 19.69 10.07
CA ARG A 71 0.61 18.72 9.13
C ARG A 71 1.10 17.45 9.82
N ASP A 72 1.44 17.53 11.09
CA ASP A 72 1.88 16.42 11.94
C ASP A 72 0.73 15.62 12.56
N ARG A 73 -0.51 16.10 12.39
CA ARG A 73 -1.69 15.38 12.83
C ARG A 73 -2.20 14.45 11.73
N TYR A 74 -1.90 13.18 11.84
CA TYR A 74 -2.29 12.17 10.85
C TYR A 74 -2.70 10.84 11.47
N VAL A 75 -3.47 10.10 10.70
CA VAL A 75 -3.84 8.70 10.97
C VAL A 75 -3.30 7.85 9.84
N ILE A 76 -2.62 6.77 10.18
CA ILE A 76 -2.13 5.79 9.19
C ILE A 76 -3.11 4.62 9.16
N VAL A 77 -3.57 4.30 7.96
CA VAL A 77 -4.37 3.12 7.67
C VAL A 77 -3.55 2.24 6.74
N GLY A 78 -3.27 1.01 7.15
CA GLY A 78 -2.38 0.15 6.36
C GLY A 78 -2.82 -1.30 6.30
N ALA A 79 -2.40 -1.96 5.23
CA ALA A 79 -2.49 -3.40 5.04
C ALA A 79 -1.28 -3.88 4.23
N HIS A 80 -0.78 -5.09 4.49
CA HIS A 80 0.27 -5.62 3.64
C HIS A 80 -0.32 -6.26 2.38
N TYR A 81 0.30 -6.01 1.24
CA TYR A 81 -0.15 -6.59 -0.03
C TYR A 81 0.71 -7.76 -0.50
N ASP A 82 1.92 -7.92 0.05
CA ASP A 82 2.78 -9.03 -0.26
C ASP A 82 2.26 -10.35 0.31
N HIS A 83 2.72 -11.45 -0.29
CA HIS A 83 2.54 -12.80 0.21
C HIS A 83 3.78 -13.63 -0.13
N LEU A 84 3.69 -14.93 0.02
CA LEU A 84 4.84 -15.85 -0.08
C LEU A 84 5.43 -15.96 -1.49
N GLY A 85 4.71 -15.54 -2.51
CA GLY A 85 5.15 -15.69 -3.89
C GLY A 85 4.97 -17.12 -4.40
N THR A 86 5.98 -17.57 -5.15
CA THR A 86 6.07 -18.94 -5.64
C THR A 86 7.24 -19.61 -4.97
N LEU A 87 7.00 -20.69 -4.23
CA LEU A 87 7.98 -21.49 -3.51
C LEU A 87 7.93 -22.92 -4.03
N ASP A 88 9.10 -23.47 -4.41
CA ASP A 88 9.23 -24.85 -4.92
C ASP A 88 8.24 -25.16 -6.06
N GLY A 89 8.03 -24.20 -6.97
CA GLY A 89 7.10 -24.32 -8.09
C GLY A 89 5.62 -24.19 -7.74
N LYS A 90 5.29 -23.98 -6.47
CA LYS A 90 3.90 -23.76 -6.01
C LYS A 90 3.65 -22.28 -5.75
N MET A 91 2.66 -21.71 -6.44
CA MET A 91 2.19 -20.35 -6.20
C MET A 91 1.26 -20.32 -4.98
N TYR A 92 1.44 -19.30 -4.14
CA TYR A 92 0.59 -19.00 -2.99
C TYR A 92 -0.26 -17.76 -3.27
N PRO A 93 -1.55 -17.92 -3.65
CA PRO A 93 -2.40 -16.81 -4.10
C PRO A 93 -2.66 -15.74 -3.02
N GLY A 94 -2.70 -16.13 -1.76
CA GLY A 94 -2.85 -15.23 -0.63
C GLY A 94 -4.11 -14.37 -0.69
N ALA A 95 -5.27 -14.97 -1.01
CA ALA A 95 -6.54 -14.24 -1.06
C ALA A 95 -6.93 -13.71 0.31
N ASP A 96 -6.83 -14.54 1.33
CA ASP A 96 -7.08 -14.19 2.72
C ASP A 96 -5.89 -13.46 3.36
N ALA A 97 -4.68 -13.91 3.11
CA ALA A 97 -3.46 -13.29 3.66
C ALA A 97 -2.57 -12.69 2.54
N ASN A 98 -2.68 -11.42 2.10
CA ASN A 98 -3.66 -10.48 2.66
C ASN A 98 -4.30 -9.63 1.54
N ALA A 99 -4.66 -10.24 0.42
CA ALA A 99 -5.38 -9.54 -0.63
C ALA A 99 -6.71 -8.96 -0.11
N SER A 100 -7.36 -9.66 0.83
CA SER A 100 -8.59 -9.19 1.48
C SER A 100 -8.37 -7.88 2.26
N GLY A 101 -7.32 -7.78 3.07
CA GLY A 101 -6.99 -6.56 3.80
C GLY A 101 -6.58 -5.43 2.87
N THR A 102 -5.87 -5.73 1.79
CA THR A 102 -5.51 -4.74 0.76
C THR A 102 -6.75 -4.23 0.03
N ALA A 103 -7.70 -5.11 -0.29
CA ALA A 103 -8.98 -4.71 -0.88
C ALA A 103 -9.78 -3.78 0.05
N ALA A 104 -9.82 -4.09 1.34
CA ALA A 104 -10.45 -3.23 2.34
C ALA A 104 -9.77 -1.85 2.42
N LEU A 105 -8.44 -1.81 2.38
CA LEU A 105 -7.66 -0.56 2.32
C LEU A 105 -8.05 0.30 1.12
N LEU A 106 -8.12 -0.31 -0.07
CA LEU A 106 -8.49 0.39 -1.30
C LEU A 106 -9.91 0.92 -1.26
N SER A 107 -10.87 0.11 -0.79
CA SER A 107 -12.27 0.53 -0.65
C SER A 107 -12.40 1.69 0.32
N LEU A 108 -11.68 1.67 1.44
CA LEU A 108 -11.70 2.76 2.42
C LEU A 108 -11.10 4.04 1.83
N ALA A 109 -10.01 3.94 1.07
CA ALA A 109 -9.41 5.08 0.39
C ALA A 109 -10.38 5.73 -0.61
N GLU A 110 -11.07 4.92 -1.41
CA GLU A 110 -12.09 5.39 -2.34
C GLU A 110 -13.26 6.08 -1.61
N MET A 111 -13.77 5.48 -0.54
CA MET A 111 -14.88 6.03 0.25
C MET A 111 -14.52 7.38 0.89
N LEU A 112 -13.35 7.48 1.52
CA LEU A 112 -12.92 8.71 2.18
C LEU A 112 -12.58 9.81 1.17
N SER A 113 -12.04 9.46 0.02
CA SER A 113 -11.82 10.41 -1.08
C SER A 113 -13.14 10.96 -1.62
N ALA A 114 -14.12 10.10 -1.87
CA ALA A 114 -15.46 10.51 -2.31
C ALA A 114 -16.16 11.40 -1.27
N TYR A 115 -15.99 11.11 0.02
CA TYR A 115 -16.50 11.94 1.11
C TYR A 115 -15.93 13.37 1.05
N LYS A 116 -14.63 13.51 0.80
CA LYS A 116 -13.96 14.79 0.63
C LYS A 116 -14.43 15.51 -0.63
N ASP A 117 -14.54 14.80 -1.75
CA ASP A 117 -15.01 15.36 -3.04
C ASP A 117 -16.44 15.87 -2.95
N GLY A 118 -17.25 15.32 -2.05
CA GLY A 118 -18.58 15.81 -1.71
C GLY A 118 -18.60 17.08 -0.85
N GLY A 119 -17.47 17.76 -0.67
CA GLY A 119 -17.34 19.02 0.09
C GLY A 119 -17.17 18.83 1.59
N ARG A 120 -16.98 17.61 2.06
CA ARG A 120 -16.74 17.32 3.48
C ARG A 120 -15.23 17.28 3.77
N THR A 121 -14.88 17.56 5.02
CA THR A 121 -13.48 17.61 5.46
C THR A 121 -13.22 16.57 6.55
N HIS A 122 -11.98 16.13 6.63
CA HIS A 122 -11.49 15.24 7.69
C HIS A 122 -10.77 16.05 8.77
N ASP A 123 -10.89 15.62 10.02
CA ASP A 123 -10.22 16.25 11.17
C ASP A 123 -8.75 15.81 11.31
N SER A 124 -8.27 14.96 10.42
CA SER A 124 -6.90 14.45 10.39
C SER A 124 -6.46 14.25 8.95
N ASN A 125 -5.16 14.34 8.71
CA ASN A 125 -4.59 13.84 7.46
C ASN A 125 -4.61 12.31 7.51
N VAL A 126 -5.11 11.65 6.47
CA VAL A 126 -5.20 10.19 6.45
C VAL A 126 -4.19 9.64 5.44
N ILE A 127 -3.24 8.87 5.94
CA ILE A 127 -2.20 8.23 5.13
C ILE A 127 -2.59 6.76 4.92
N PHE A 128 -2.72 6.37 3.66
CA PHE A 128 -2.98 4.99 3.26
C PHE A 128 -1.69 4.32 2.84
N VAL A 129 -1.39 3.16 3.41
CA VAL A 129 -0.16 2.42 3.15
C VAL A 129 -0.47 0.99 2.78
N ALA A 130 -0.14 0.60 1.57
CA ALA A 130 -0.03 -0.80 1.19
C ALA A 130 1.43 -1.24 1.44
N PHE A 131 1.64 -1.99 2.49
CA PHE A 131 2.97 -2.44 2.91
C PHE A 131 3.45 -3.62 2.09
N ASP A 132 4.72 -3.59 1.71
CA ASP A 132 5.44 -4.72 1.12
C ASP A 132 6.29 -5.43 2.19
N ALA A 133 6.75 -6.62 1.86
CA ALA A 133 7.74 -7.36 2.64
C ALA A 133 7.35 -7.60 4.11
N LYS A 134 6.06 -7.83 4.38
CA LYS A 134 5.61 -8.31 5.69
C LYS A 134 6.17 -9.72 5.95
N GLU A 135 6.18 -10.56 4.93
CA GLU A 135 6.69 -11.93 5.01
C GLU A 135 8.23 -11.97 5.19
N GLN A 136 8.92 -10.85 4.97
CA GLN A 136 10.34 -10.66 5.25
C GLN A 136 10.55 -9.75 6.46
N ASP A 137 10.13 -10.24 7.62
CA ASP A 137 10.33 -9.60 8.92
C ASP A 137 9.80 -8.15 8.97
N MET A 138 8.64 -7.91 8.33
CA MET A 138 7.94 -6.62 8.34
C MET A 138 8.82 -5.46 7.79
N ALA A 139 9.67 -5.72 6.80
CA ALA A 139 10.61 -4.74 6.30
C ALA A 139 9.92 -3.45 5.80
N GLY A 140 8.73 -3.57 5.21
CA GLY A 140 7.96 -2.42 4.74
C GLY A 140 7.52 -1.48 5.85
N SER A 141 6.94 -2.00 6.92
CA SER A 141 6.51 -1.17 8.06
C SER A 141 7.71 -0.57 8.81
N LYS A 142 8.80 -1.31 8.95
CA LYS A 142 10.06 -0.79 9.50
C LYS A 142 10.64 0.36 8.65
N ALA A 143 10.53 0.27 7.33
CA ALA A 143 10.96 1.33 6.42
C ALA A 143 10.11 2.60 6.59
N LEU A 144 8.79 2.47 6.70
CA LEU A 144 7.91 3.60 6.96
C LEU A 144 8.23 4.26 8.31
N TRP A 145 8.44 3.47 9.34
CA TRP A 145 8.79 4.00 10.66
C TRP A 145 10.04 4.86 10.62
N ARG A 146 11.10 4.40 9.93
CA ARG A 146 12.33 5.17 9.74
C ARG A 146 12.11 6.47 8.97
N MET A 147 11.21 6.47 7.99
CA MET A 147 10.84 7.71 7.27
C MET A 147 10.22 8.74 8.21
N ILE A 148 9.33 8.29 9.11
CA ILE A 148 8.68 9.17 10.07
C ILE A 148 9.68 9.72 11.11
N GLU A 149 10.59 8.88 11.60
CA GLU A 149 11.60 9.30 12.60
C GLU A 149 12.63 10.30 12.03
N ASN A 150 12.94 10.20 10.75
CA ASN A 150 13.97 11.05 10.11
C ASN A 150 13.39 12.33 9.46
N GLY A 151 12.10 12.57 9.59
CA GLY A 151 11.43 13.79 9.18
C GLY A 151 10.99 13.95 7.77
#